data_2514958c5d2cc2032caa5986824b0798
#
_entry.id   2514958c5d2cc2032caa5986824b0798
#
_cell.length_a   1.000
_cell.length_b   1.000
_cell.length_c   1.000
_cell.angle_alpha   90.00
_cell.angle_beta   90.00
_cell.angle_gamma   90.00
#
_symmetry.space_group_name_H-M   'P 1'
#
loop_
_entity.id
_entity.type
_entity.pdbx_description
1 polymer ?
#
loop_
_entity_poly.entity_id
_entity_poly.type
_entity_poly.pdbx_seq_one_letter_code
_entity_poly.pdbx_strand_id
1 'polypeptide(L)'
;MAQTQSSANLKLINTAFAAMLVGMVGYFIYWGLGYTHYNHSVLFILATFFGVFMAFNVGGNDIANSFGTSVGSGTLTIPQALLIAAVFEVSGAVIAGGEVTDTIRKGIVDLNAMHLDPMQFVFIMMSALLAAALWLLFASRKGLPVSTTHAIIGGIVGSALCMAALNGVDSVALIQWDKLGEIALSWILSPVLGGIVSYLLFSRIKKNVLDYNSWADNTLKGIKLEKKAYKEEHRLFFEALSESEKVEYATKMAHDA
;
A
#
# COMPACT_ATOMS: atom_id res chain seq x y z
N MET A 1 -9.31 -15.15 -29.02
CA MET A 1 -7.85 -14.95 -29.16
C MET A 1 -7.28 -13.86 -28.21
N ALA A 2 -7.88 -12.68 -28.04
CA ALA A 2 -7.37 -11.64 -27.13
C ALA A 2 -7.35 -12.03 -25.64
N GLN A 3 -8.35 -12.75 -25.13
CA GLN A 3 -8.40 -13.21 -23.74
C GLN A 3 -7.35 -14.29 -23.40
N THR A 4 -7.05 -15.17 -24.34
CA THR A 4 -6.01 -16.21 -24.16
C THR A 4 -4.60 -15.62 -24.17
N GLN A 5 -4.35 -14.59 -24.95
CA GLN A 5 -3.07 -13.88 -25.00
C GLN A 5 -2.83 -13.04 -23.73
N SER A 6 -3.88 -12.43 -23.18
CA SER A 6 -3.81 -11.71 -21.88
C SER A 6 -3.49 -12.65 -20.72
N SER A 7 -4.07 -13.86 -20.69
CA SER A 7 -3.81 -14.85 -19.62
C SER A 7 -2.40 -15.45 -19.71
N ALA A 8 -1.86 -15.63 -20.90
CA ALA A 8 -0.49 -16.13 -21.11
C ALA A 8 0.56 -15.10 -20.65
N ASN A 9 0.36 -13.84 -20.98
CA ASN A 9 1.25 -12.76 -20.55
C ASN A 9 1.25 -12.59 -19.01
N LEU A 10 0.09 -12.72 -18.38
CA LEU A 10 -0.01 -12.63 -16.91
C LEU A 10 0.71 -13.81 -16.24
N LYS A 11 0.58 -15.04 -16.78
CA LYS A 11 1.32 -16.20 -16.27
C LYS A 11 2.83 -16.01 -16.42
N LEU A 12 3.29 -15.51 -17.56
CA LEU A 12 4.72 -15.24 -17.80
C LEU A 12 5.26 -14.22 -16.79
N ILE A 13 4.56 -13.11 -16.58
CA ILE A 13 4.93 -12.08 -15.61
C ILE A 13 5.01 -12.66 -14.20
N ASN A 14 3.99 -13.41 -13.78
CA ASN A 14 3.96 -14.03 -12.46
C ASN A 14 5.10 -15.04 -12.27
N THR A 15 5.40 -15.84 -13.30
CA THR A 15 6.51 -16.81 -13.26
C THR A 15 7.86 -16.10 -13.20
N ALA A 16 8.07 -15.05 -13.99
CA ALA A 16 9.29 -14.26 -13.97
C ALA A 16 9.49 -13.58 -12.60
N PHE A 17 8.42 -13.02 -12.02
CA PHE A 17 8.45 -12.42 -10.70
C PHE A 17 8.77 -13.46 -9.60
N ALA A 18 8.13 -14.63 -9.65
CA ALA A 18 8.42 -15.71 -8.70
C ALA A 18 9.88 -16.19 -8.83
N ALA A 19 10.40 -16.36 -10.05
CA ALA A 19 11.79 -16.73 -10.28
C ALA A 19 12.76 -15.66 -9.76
N MET A 20 12.44 -14.38 -9.94
CA MET A 20 13.23 -13.28 -9.39
C MET A 20 13.26 -13.32 -7.86
N LEU A 21 12.11 -13.51 -7.20
CA LEU A 21 12.04 -13.62 -5.73
C LEU A 21 12.85 -14.81 -5.20
N VAL A 22 12.71 -15.99 -5.82
CA VAL A 22 13.49 -17.17 -5.45
C VAL A 22 14.99 -16.93 -5.64
N GLY A 23 15.39 -16.27 -6.74
CA GLY A 23 16.77 -15.89 -6.98
C GLY A 23 17.31 -14.93 -5.92
N MET A 24 16.52 -13.91 -5.54
CA MET A 24 16.91 -12.95 -4.49
C MET A 24 17.07 -13.63 -3.12
N VAL A 25 16.13 -14.49 -2.74
CA VAL A 25 16.19 -15.27 -1.49
C VAL A 25 17.39 -16.22 -1.50
N GLY A 26 17.62 -16.92 -2.60
CA GLY A 26 18.78 -17.81 -2.78
C GLY A 26 20.11 -17.05 -2.67
N TYR A 27 20.20 -15.89 -3.33
CA TYR A 27 21.38 -15.02 -3.20
C TYR A 27 21.59 -14.51 -1.78
N PHE A 28 20.52 -14.10 -1.09
CA PHE A 28 20.57 -13.65 0.31
C PHE A 28 21.06 -14.76 1.24
N ILE A 29 20.56 -16.00 1.07
CA ILE A 29 21.02 -17.16 1.84
C ILE A 29 22.50 -17.42 1.55
N TYR A 30 22.91 -17.45 0.28
CA TYR A 30 24.30 -17.67 -0.11
C TYR A 30 25.24 -16.62 0.52
N TRP A 31 24.90 -15.34 0.36
CA TRP A 31 25.67 -14.22 0.91
C TRP A 31 25.73 -14.28 2.44
N GLY A 32 24.59 -14.51 3.09
CA GLY A 32 24.49 -14.50 4.56
C GLY A 32 25.20 -15.70 5.20
N LEU A 33 25.17 -16.88 4.59
CA LEU A 33 25.95 -18.02 5.04
C LEU A 33 27.46 -17.73 4.96
N GLY A 34 27.92 -17.07 3.90
CA GLY A 34 29.30 -16.60 3.79
C GLY A 34 29.65 -15.56 4.87
N TYR A 35 28.75 -14.59 5.11
CA TYR A 35 28.92 -13.54 6.12
C TYR A 35 29.00 -14.12 7.56
N THR A 36 28.18 -15.12 7.86
CA THR A 36 28.18 -15.79 9.15
C THR A 36 29.26 -16.87 9.30
N HIS A 37 30.14 -17.02 8.31
CA HIS A 37 31.15 -18.08 8.26
C HIS A 37 30.55 -19.48 8.50
N TYR A 38 29.34 -19.70 7.98
CA TYR A 38 28.55 -20.92 8.13
C TYR A 38 28.20 -21.26 9.59
N ASN A 39 28.40 -20.33 10.54
CA ASN A 39 27.95 -20.52 11.93
C ASN A 39 26.44 -20.44 11.97
N HIS A 40 25.83 -21.39 12.71
CA HIS A 40 24.37 -21.46 12.88
C HIS A 40 23.56 -21.48 11.58
N SER A 41 24.09 -22.12 10.52
CA SER A 41 23.49 -22.12 9.15
C SER A 41 22.01 -22.50 9.14
N VAL A 42 21.61 -23.51 9.94
CA VAL A 42 20.19 -23.93 9.98
C VAL A 42 19.31 -22.82 10.54
N LEU A 43 19.73 -22.15 11.61
CA LEU A 43 18.97 -21.03 12.20
C LEU A 43 18.87 -19.86 11.22
N PHE A 44 19.97 -19.54 10.52
CA PHE A 44 19.97 -18.48 9.52
C PHE A 44 19.01 -18.78 8.38
N ILE A 45 19.00 -20.00 7.86
CA ILE A 45 18.07 -20.43 6.81
C ILE A 45 16.62 -20.37 7.31
N LEU A 46 16.33 -20.89 8.51
CA LEU A 46 14.99 -20.82 9.09
C LEU A 46 14.53 -19.38 9.32
N ALA A 47 15.39 -18.51 9.86
CA ALA A 47 15.09 -17.09 10.03
C ALA A 47 14.77 -16.40 8.68
N THR A 48 15.54 -16.74 7.63
CA THR A 48 15.28 -16.25 6.29
C THR A 48 13.90 -16.69 5.78
N PHE A 49 13.54 -17.96 5.97
CA PHE A 49 12.19 -18.43 5.58
C PHE A 49 11.09 -17.74 6.37
N PHE A 50 11.25 -17.51 7.66
CA PHE A 50 10.27 -16.77 8.46
C PHE A 50 10.18 -15.32 8.00
N GLY A 51 11.32 -14.70 7.66
CA GLY A 51 11.38 -13.35 7.09
C GLY A 51 10.63 -13.25 5.75
N VAL A 52 10.87 -14.18 4.83
CA VAL A 52 10.17 -14.25 3.54
C VAL A 52 8.66 -14.48 3.74
N PHE A 53 8.30 -15.38 4.66
CA PHE A 53 6.91 -15.63 5.00
C PHE A 53 6.22 -14.40 5.60
N MET A 54 6.92 -13.67 6.49
CA MET A 54 6.44 -12.40 7.03
C MET A 54 6.29 -11.36 5.92
N ALA A 55 7.30 -11.16 5.07
CA ALA A 55 7.29 -10.19 3.98
C ALA A 55 6.13 -10.43 3.01
N PHE A 56 5.83 -11.71 2.68
CA PHE A 56 4.69 -12.07 1.85
C PHE A 56 3.35 -11.66 2.48
N ASN A 57 3.18 -11.93 3.78
CA ASN A 57 1.94 -11.59 4.49
C ASN A 57 1.80 -10.08 4.72
N VAL A 58 2.90 -9.38 5.01
CA VAL A 58 2.93 -7.90 5.11
C VAL A 58 2.52 -7.28 3.79
N GLY A 59 3.16 -7.68 2.68
CA GLY A 59 2.84 -7.12 1.37
C GLY A 59 1.37 -7.29 0.99
N GLY A 60 0.78 -8.46 1.28
CA GLY A 60 -0.64 -8.70 1.02
C GLY A 60 -1.58 -7.85 1.90
N ASN A 61 -1.27 -7.72 3.19
CA ASN A 61 -2.10 -6.97 4.14
C ASN A 61 -1.96 -5.45 3.96
N ASP A 62 -0.74 -4.94 3.92
CA ASP A 62 -0.48 -3.50 3.91
C ASP A 62 -0.88 -2.85 2.59
N ILE A 63 -0.67 -3.52 1.45
CA ILE A 63 -1.14 -3.03 0.16
C ILE A 63 -2.67 -3.00 0.11
N ALA A 64 -3.35 -4.03 0.63
CA ALA A 64 -4.80 -4.05 0.70
C ALA A 64 -5.34 -2.91 1.58
N ASN A 65 -4.70 -2.62 2.71
CA ASN A 65 -5.07 -1.53 3.60
C ASN A 65 -4.82 -0.15 2.97
N SER A 66 -3.69 0.04 2.29
CA SER A 66 -3.29 1.33 1.71
C SER A 66 -4.06 1.68 0.43
N PHE A 67 -4.32 0.70 -0.43
CA PHE A 67 -4.91 0.94 -1.76
C PHE A 67 -6.36 0.45 -1.90
N GLY A 68 -6.90 -0.25 -0.89
CA GLY A 68 -8.24 -0.83 -0.96
C GLY A 68 -9.34 0.17 -1.29
N THR A 69 -9.30 1.37 -0.72
CA THR A 69 -10.25 2.44 -1.01
C THR A 69 -10.12 2.99 -2.43
N SER A 70 -8.89 3.18 -2.92
CA SER A 70 -8.61 3.69 -4.27
C SER A 70 -9.01 2.69 -5.36
N VAL A 71 -8.79 1.39 -5.12
CA VAL A 71 -9.20 0.32 -6.02
C VAL A 71 -10.72 0.11 -5.93
N GLY A 72 -11.29 0.10 -4.72
CA GLY A 72 -12.72 -0.06 -4.50
C GLY A 72 -13.58 1.06 -5.09
N SER A 73 -13.07 2.28 -5.12
CA SER A 73 -13.72 3.42 -5.80
C SER A 73 -13.55 3.42 -7.32
N GLY A 74 -12.74 2.52 -7.89
CA GLY A 74 -12.43 2.49 -9.31
C GLY A 74 -11.43 3.55 -9.78
N THR A 75 -10.80 4.29 -8.85
CA THR A 75 -9.78 5.31 -9.18
C THR A 75 -8.49 4.67 -9.71
N LEU A 76 -8.12 3.50 -9.17
CA LEU A 76 -6.98 2.73 -9.60
C LEU A 76 -7.39 1.30 -9.94
N THR A 77 -6.75 0.72 -10.94
CA THR A 77 -6.80 -0.73 -11.16
C THR A 77 -5.81 -1.45 -10.24
N ILE A 78 -6.06 -2.72 -9.94
CA ILE A 78 -5.15 -3.54 -9.09
C ILE A 78 -3.70 -3.51 -9.62
N PRO A 79 -3.41 -3.69 -10.93
CA PRO A 79 -2.03 -3.60 -11.42
C PRO A 79 -1.37 -2.24 -11.23
N GLN A 80 -2.13 -1.14 -11.36
CA GLN A 80 -1.62 0.21 -11.10
C GLN A 80 -1.29 0.40 -9.62
N ALA A 81 -2.18 -0.03 -8.72
CA ALA A 81 -1.95 0.02 -7.28
C ALA A 81 -0.69 -0.78 -6.88
N LEU A 82 -0.53 -1.99 -7.40
CA LEU A 82 0.64 -2.84 -7.14
C LEU A 82 1.94 -2.22 -7.65
N LEU A 83 1.93 -1.59 -8.82
CA LEU A 83 3.11 -0.93 -9.37
C LEU A 83 3.53 0.28 -8.51
N ILE A 84 2.56 1.11 -8.12
CA ILE A 84 2.79 2.26 -7.24
C ILE A 84 3.32 1.77 -5.88
N ALA A 85 2.68 0.77 -5.28
CA ALA A 85 3.11 0.17 -4.03
C ALA A 85 4.55 -0.33 -4.11
N ALA A 86 4.89 -1.10 -5.14
CA ALA A 86 6.24 -1.65 -5.30
C ALA A 86 7.32 -0.56 -5.35
N VAL A 87 7.07 0.54 -6.06
CA VAL A 87 8.02 1.66 -6.15
C VAL A 87 8.20 2.34 -4.78
N PHE A 88 7.09 2.67 -4.11
CA PHE A 88 7.16 3.42 -2.85
C PHE A 88 7.58 2.55 -1.67
N GLU A 89 7.21 1.27 -1.61
CA GLU A 89 7.67 0.33 -0.58
C GLU A 89 9.18 0.11 -0.66
N VAL A 90 9.72 -0.16 -1.86
CA VAL A 90 11.17 -0.31 -2.04
C VAL A 90 11.90 0.98 -1.67
N SER A 91 11.38 2.14 -2.11
CA SER A 91 11.98 3.43 -1.76
C SER A 91 11.96 3.68 -0.26
N GLY A 92 10.84 3.41 0.41
CA GLY A 92 10.70 3.53 1.87
C GLY A 92 11.65 2.61 2.63
N ALA A 93 11.78 1.36 2.20
CA ALA A 93 12.71 0.41 2.79
C ALA A 93 14.17 0.84 2.65
N VAL A 94 14.56 1.42 1.52
CA VAL A 94 15.94 1.92 1.30
C VAL A 94 16.22 3.16 2.14
N ILE A 95 15.26 4.09 2.24
CA ILE A 95 15.47 5.38 2.93
C ILE A 95 15.39 5.23 4.44
N ALA A 96 14.40 4.51 4.96
CA ALA A 96 14.07 4.47 6.40
C ALA A 96 14.28 3.08 7.05
N GLY A 97 14.53 2.03 6.27
CA GLY A 97 14.59 0.66 6.79
C GLY A 97 15.69 0.43 7.83
N GLY A 98 16.81 1.16 7.73
CA GLY A 98 17.91 1.07 8.70
C GLY A 98 17.48 1.53 10.09
N GLU A 99 16.82 2.68 10.21
CA GLU A 99 16.35 3.23 11.49
C GLU A 99 15.24 2.37 12.12
N VAL A 100 14.31 1.86 11.29
CA VAL A 100 13.28 0.93 11.75
C VAL A 100 13.91 -0.35 12.31
N THR A 101 14.88 -0.91 11.59
CA THR A 101 15.59 -2.12 12.03
C THR A 101 16.33 -1.88 13.36
N ASP A 102 17.00 -0.76 13.52
CA ASP A 102 17.69 -0.41 14.76
C ASP A 102 16.72 -0.21 15.93
N THR A 103 15.58 0.42 15.71
CA THR A 103 14.51 0.58 16.72
C THR A 103 13.99 -0.78 17.19
N ILE A 104 13.72 -1.70 16.27
CA ILE A 104 13.24 -3.05 16.62
C ILE A 104 14.33 -3.84 17.35
N ARG A 105 15.58 -3.77 16.88
CA ARG A 105 16.69 -4.55 17.42
C ARG A 105 17.13 -4.10 18.80
N LYS A 106 17.13 -2.80 19.06
CA LYS A 106 17.70 -2.21 20.29
C LYS A 106 16.66 -1.54 21.18
N GLY A 107 15.46 -1.28 20.68
CA GLY A 107 14.49 -0.39 21.32
C GLY A 107 13.40 -1.08 22.12
N ILE A 108 13.22 -2.40 22.02
CA ILE A 108 12.08 -3.09 22.63
C ILE A 108 12.53 -4.01 23.77
N VAL A 109 13.61 -4.78 23.54
CA VAL A 109 14.15 -5.75 24.52
C VAL A 109 15.51 -5.28 24.98
N ASP A 110 15.70 -5.17 26.30
CA ASP A 110 17.01 -4.85 26.89
C ASP A 110 17.84 -6.10 27.11
N LEU A 111 18.80 -6.30 26.24
CA LEU A 111 19.73 -7.45 26.32
C LEU A 111 20.66 -7.38 27.53
N ASN A 112 20.93 -6.17 28.04
CA ASN A 112 21.88 -5.98 29.14
C ASN A 112 21.22 -6.20 30.51
N ALA A 113 19.91 -5.97 30.59
CA ALA A 113 19.17 -6.08 31.86
C ALA A 113 19.20 -7.47 32.46
N MET A 114 19.53 -8.51 31.68
CA MET A 114 19.36 -9.89 32.11
C MET A 114 20.49 -10.84 31.72
N HIS A 115 21.62 -10.34 31.23
CA HIS A 115 22.73 -11.21 30.74
C HIS A 115 22.23 -12.31 29.76
N LEU A 116 21.22 -11.99 28.93
CA LEU A 116 20.71 -12.95 27.97
C LEU A 116 21.79 -13.37 26.98
N ASP A 117 21.89 -14.66 26.76
CA ASP A 117 22.72 -15.19 25.69
C ASP A 117 22.21 -14.57 24.34
N PRO A 118 23.12 -14.07 23.50
CA PRO A 118 22.75 -13.58 22.15
C PRO A 118 21.86 -14.55 21.38
N MET A 119 21.98 -15.86 21.61
CA MET A 119 21.12 -16.86 20.97
C MET A 119 19.67 -16.82 21.46
N GLN A 120 19.43 -16.51 22.73
CA GLN A 120 18.07 -16.33 23.26
C GLN A 120 17.37 -15.14 22.60
N PHE A 121 18.09 -14.07 22.31
CA PHE A 121 17.56 -12.95 21.55
C PHE A 121 17.20 -13.36 20.13
N VAL A 122 18.02 -14.16 19.45
CA VAL A 122 17.68 -14.69 18.12
C VAL A 122 16.37 -15.49 18.19
N PHE A 123 16.18 -16.32 19.20
CA PHE A 123 14.94 -17.08 19.38
C PHE A 123 13.73 -16.18 19.65
N ILE A 124 13.86 -15.12 20.45
CA ILE A 124 12.81 -14.12 20.68
C ILE A 124 12.39 -13.51 19.32
N MET A 125 13.36 -13.04 18.54
CA MET A 125 13.09 -12.38 17.25
C MET A 125 12.51 -13.34 16.21
N MET A 126 12.98 -14.56 16.12
CA MET A 126 12.44 -15.58 15.21
C MET A 126 11.01 -15.98 15.60
N SER A 127 10.74 -16.15 16.89
CA SER A 127 9.40 -16.46 17.39
C SER A 127 8.42 -15.33 17.14
N ALA A 128 8.84 -14.09 17.38
CA ALA A 128 8.05 -12.88 17.09
C ALA A 128 7.71 -12.77 15.60
N LEU A 129 8.71 -12.99 14.74
CA LEU A 129 8.56 -12.92 13.29
C LEU A 129 7.55 -13.97 12.79
N LEU A 130 7.66 -15.20 13.26
CA LEU A 130 6.74 -16.29 12.92
C LEU A 130 5.32 -16.03 13.46
N ALA A 131 5.20 -15.60 14.71
CA ALA A 131 3.92 -15.30 15.34
C ALA A 131 3.18 -14.17 14.60
N ALA A 132 3.88 -13.08 14.29
CA ALA A 132 3.32 -11.97 13.54
C ALA A 132 2.92 -12.40 12.11
N ALA A 133 3.74 -13.20 11.43
CA ALA A 133 3.41 -13.72 10.09
C ALA A 133 2.17 -14.61 10.10
N LEU A 134 2.03 -15.49 11.09
CA LEU A 134 0.85 -16.36 11.24
C LEU A 134 -0.41 -15.52 11.55
N TRP A 135 -0.28 -14.50 12.41
CA TRP A 135 -1.37 -13.57 12.70
C TRP A 135 -1.85 -12.83 11.44
N LEU A 136 -0.91 -12.29 10.65
CA LEU A 136 -1.22 -11.59 9.41
C LEU A 136 -1.86 -12.52 8.38
N LEU A 137 -1.37 -13.76 8.27
CA LEU A 137 -1.97 -14.77 7.40
C LEU A 137 -3.42 -15.06 7.79
N PHE A 138 -3.68 -15.23 9.09
CA PHE A 138 -5.02 -15.44 9.62
C PHE A 138 -5.93 -14.24 9.32
N ALA A 139 -5.48 -13.03 9.64
CA ALA A 139 -6.20 -11.80 9.42
C ALA A 139 -6.54 -11.58 7.94
N SER A 140 -5.55 -11.74 7.05
CA SER A 140 -5.73 -11.59 5.60
C SER A 140 -6.73 -12.61 5.03
N ARG A 141 -6.69 -13.86 5.50
CA ARG A 141 -7.67 -14.89 5.09
C ARG A 141 -9.09 -14.59 5.55
N LYS A 142 -9.24 -13.86 6.65
CA LYS A 142 -10.54 -13.43 7.19
C LYS A 142 -10.98 -12.07 6.66
N GLY A 143 -10.15 -11.40 5.84
CA GLY A 143 -10.43 -10.05 5.34
C GLY A 143 -10.38 -8.98 6.45
N LEU A 144 -9.64 -9.22 7.53
CA LEU A 144 -9.50 -8.29 8.64
C LEU A 144 -8.32 -7.35 8.38
N PRO A 145 -8.55 -6.02 8.35
CA PRO A 145 -7.48 -5.06 8.30
C PRO A 145 -6.77 -5.01 9.66
N VAL A 146 -5.49 -5.33 9.70
CA VAL A 146 -4.70 -5.33 10.93
C VAL A 146 -3.41 -4.53 10.74
N SER A 147 -2.87 -3.99 11.83
CA SER A 147 -1.60 -3.29 11.82
C SER A 147 -0.45 -4.28 11.91
N THR A 148 0.43 -4.26 10.92
CA THR A 148 1.65 -5.05 10.87
C THR A 148 2.61 -4.67 11.99
N THR A 149 2.74 -3.37 12.29
CA THR A 149 3.58 -2.86 13.37
C THR A 149 3.10 -3.35 14.73
N HIS A 150 1.80 -3.31 15.00
CA HIS A 150 1.23 -3.87 16.25
C HIS A 150 1.49 -5.37 16.35
N ALA A 151 1.37 -6.12 15.26
CA ALA A 151 1.58 -7.55 15.23
C ALA A 151 3.04 -7.93 15.58
N ILE A 152 4.02 -7.26 14.97
CA ILE A 152 5.44 -7.56 15.22
C ILE A 152 5.87 -7.14 16.61
N ILE A 153 5.46 -5.96 17.08
CA ILE A 153 5.80 -5.49 18.44
C ILE A 153 5.15 -6.37 19.50
N GLY A 154 3.87 -6.73 19.33
CA GLY A 154 3.20 -7.68 20.19
C GLY A 154 3.86 -9.05 20.19
N GLY A 155 4.32 -9.52 19.04
CA GLY A 155 5.11 -10.74 18.89
C GLY A 155 6.43 -10.69 19.65
N ILE A 156 7.18 -9.58 19.57
CA ILE A 156 8.45 -9.40 20.28
C ILE A 156 8.21 -9.37 21.79
N VAL A 157 7.27 -8.56 22.26
CA VAL A 157 6.93 -8.45 23.67
C VAL A 157 6.46 -9.81 24.22
N GLY A 158 5.55 -10.49 23.52
CA GLY A 158 5.05 -11.80 23.94
C GLY A 158 6.13 -12.87 23.98
N SER A 159 7.01 -12.90 22.98
CA SER A 159 8.15 -13.84 22.96
C SER A 159 9.18 -13.54 24.05
N ALA A 160 9.44 -12.25 24.35
CA ALA A 160 10.31 -11.82 25.41
C ALA A 160 9.75 -12.19 26.78
N LEU A 161 8.47 -11.96 27.04
CA LEU A 161 7.78 -12.37 28.28
C LEU A 161 7.82 -13.90 28.47
N CYS A 162 7.60 -14.66 27.41
CA CYS A 162 7.71 -16.11 27.43
C CYS A 162 9.13 -16.56 27.78
N MET A 163 10.15 -15.96 27.18
CA MET A 163 11.56 -16.25 27.47
C MET A 163 11.92 -15.92 28.93
N ALA A 164 11.44 -14.78 29.43
CA ALA A 164 11.64 -14.40 30.82
C ALA A 164 11.03 -15.42 31.81
N ALA A 165 9.80 -15.85 31.53
CA ALA A 165 9.10 -16.84 32.34
C ALA A 165 9.83 -18.20 32.35
N LEU A 166 10.37 -18.64 31.19
CA LEU A 166 11.12 -19.90 31.07
C LEU A 166 12.45 -19.86 31.82
N ASN A 167 13.08 -18.69 31.93
CA ASN A 167 14.37 -18.51 32.63
C ASN A 167 14.21 -18.06 34.08
N GLY A 168 12.98 -17.91 34.59
CA GLY A 168 12.71 -17.47 35.96
C GLY A 168 13.15 -16.03 36.25
N VAL A 169 13.12 -15.17 35.24
CA VAL A 169 13.64 -13.80 35.31
C VAL A 169 12.51 -12.80 35.33
N ASP A 170 12.76 -11.62 35.92
CA ASP A 170 11.76 -10.53 35.94
C ASP A 170 11.44 -10.03 34.52
N SER A 171 10.25 -10.37 34.09
CA SER A 171 9.74 -9.99 32.77
C SER A 171 9.58 -8.47 32.56
N VAL A 172 9.42 -7.71 33.65
CA VAL A 172 9.25 -6.24 33.55
C VAL A 172 10.59 -5.58 33.24
N ALA A 173 11.69 -6.09 33.75
CA ALA A 173 13.04 -5.54 33.52
C ALA A 173 13.55 -5.82 32.10
N LEU A 174 12.97 -6.81 31.39
CA LEU A 174 13.41 -7.20 30.04
C LEU A 174 12.90 -6.26 28.96
N ILE A 175 11.80 -5.55 29.20
CA ILE A 175 11.14 -4.74 28.21
C ILE A 175 11.44 -3.26 28.46
N GLN A 176 11.84 -2.55 27.40
CA GLN A 176 12.02 -1.11 27.44
C GLN A 176 10.67 -0.39 27.34
N TRP A 177 9.98 -0.25 28.47
CA TRP A 177 8.64 0.30 28.55
C TRP A 177 8.55 1.74 28.04
N ASP A 178 9.60 2.55 28.24
CA ASP A 178 9.66 3.93 27.75
C ASP A 178 9.61 3.96 26.21
N LYS A 179 10.39 3.10 25.57
CA LYS A 179 10.38 2.97 24.10
C LYS A 179 9.06 2.41 23.58
N LEU A 180 8.49 1.46 24.29
CA LEU A 180 7.17 0.93 23.93
C LEU A 180 6.10 2.03 24.05
N GLY A 181 6.20 2.92 25.04
CA GLY A 181 5.33 4.10 25.19
C GLY A 181 5.49 5.09 24.04
N GLU A 182 6.72 5.41 23.62
CA GLU A 182 6.98 6.25 22.44
C GLU A 182 6.36 5.66 21.17
N ILE A 183 6.51 4.35 20.96
CA ILE A 183 5.93 3.64 19.83
C ILE A 183 4.39 3.69 19.90
N ALA A 184 3.80 3.41 21.07
CA ALA A 184 2.36 3.47 21.27
C ALA A 184 1.79 4.90 21.02
N LEU A 185 2.51 5.94 21.40
CA LEU A 185 2.15 7.32 21.09
C LEU A 185 2.18 7.58 19.58
N SER A 186 3.15 7.02 18.86
CA SER A 186 3.22 7.16 17.41
C SER A 186 2.01 6.56 16.69
N TRP A 187 1.40 5.51 17.25
CA TRP A 187 0.19 4.89 16.69
C TRP A 187 -1.03 5.81 16.71
N ILE A 188 -1.06 6.77 17.62
CA ILE A 188 -2.11 7.80 17.71
C ILE A 188 -1.73 9.01 16.84
N LEU A 189 -0.48 9.45 16.95
CA LEU A 189 -0.01 10.67 16.27
C LEU A 189 0.02 10.52 14.74
N SER A 190 0.46 9.36 14.24
CA SER A 190 0.59 9.10 12.81
C SER A 190 -0.74 9.21 12.04
N PRO A 191 -1.86 8.56 12.42
CA PRO A 191 -3.13 8.73 11.72
C PRO A 191 -3.71 10.14 11.86
N VAL A 192 -3.49 10.83 12.97
CA VAL A 192 -3.91 12.24 13.14
C VAL A 192 -3.18 13.14 12.15
N LEU A 193 -1.85 13.04 12.08
CA LEU A 193 -1.05 13.81 11.13
C LEU A 193 -1.40 13.47 9.67
N GLY A 194 -1.55 12.18 9.36
CA GLY A 194 -2.00 11.71 8.06
C GLY A 194 -3.37 12.27 7.67
N GLY A 195 -4.32 12.28 8.62
CA GLY A 195 -5.65 12.87 8.44
C GLY A 195 -5.59 14.37 8.15
N ILE A 196 -4.78 15.12 8.89
CA ILE A 196 -4.59 16.57 8.67
C ILE A 196 -4.02 16.84 7.27
N VAL A 197 -2.93 16.15 6.90
CA VAL A 197 -2.30 16.31 5.59
C VAL A 197 -3.27 15.95 4.46
N SER A 198 -3.97 14.83 4.59
CA SER A 198 -4.97 14.38 3.60
C SER A 198 -6.11 15.40 3.46
N TYR A 199 -6.61 15.95 4.57
CA TYR A 199 -7.64 16.99 4.55
C TYR A 199 -7.18 18.25 3.82
N LEU A 200 -5.97 18.73 4.11
CA LEU A 200 -5.41 19.93 3.47
C LEU A 200 -5.21 19.71 1.96
N LEU A 201 -4.63 18.58 1.57
CA LEU A 201 -4.41 18.23 0.16
C LEU A 201 -5.74 18.07 -0.59
N PHE A 202 -6.67 17.31 -0.02
CA PHE A 202 -7.98 17.11 -0.65
C PHE A 202 -8.77 18.39 -0.77
N SER A 203 -8.77 19.25 0.26
CA SER A 203 -9.44 20.55 0.22
C SER A 203 -8.91 21.44 -0.91
N ARG A 204 -7.59 21.39 -1.13
CA ARG A 204 -6.96 22.13 -2.22
C ARG A 204 -7.31 21.56 -3.59
N ILE A 205 -7.27 20.24 -3.74
CA ILE A 205 -7.67 19.55 -4.98
C ILE A 205 -9.14 19.79 -5.27
N LYS A 206 -10.01 19.67 -4.27
CA LYS A 206 -11.46 19.92 -4.42
C LYS A 206 -11.70 21.31 -4.99
N LYS A 207 -11.16 22.34 -4.33
CA LYS A 207 -11.38 23.75 -4.73
C LYS A 207 -10.82 24.05 -6.12
N ASN A 208 -9.63 23.58 -6.44
CA ASN A 208 -8.91 24.01 -7.64
C ASN A 208 -9.19 23.11 -8.87
N VAL A 209 -9.63 21.88 -8.66
CA VAL A 209 -9.80 20.90 -9.74
C VAL A 209 -11.25 20.43 -9.83
N LEU A 210 -11.82 19.88 -8.75
CA LEU A 210 -13.13 19.23 -8.81
C LEU A 210 -14.25 20.27 -9.00
N ASP A 211 -14.22 21.37 -8.26
CA ASP A 211 -15.22 22.42 -8.34
C ASP A 211 -15.13 23.14 -9.71
N TYR A 212 -13.91 23.36 -10.21
CA TYR A 212 -13.70 23.91 -11.55
C TYR A 212 -14.23 22.97 -12.64
N ASN A 213 -13.94 21.67 -12.56
CA ASN A 213 -14.42 20.69 -13.54
C ASN A 213 -15.95 20.59 -13.52
N SER A 214 -16.59 20.60 -12.34
CA SER A 214 -18.05 20.57 -12.23
C SER A 214 -18.70 21.82 -12.80
N TRP A 215 -18.09 22.99 -12.60
CA TRP A 215 -18.52 24.25 -13.21
C TRP A 215 -18.39 24.19 -14.74
N ALA A 216 -17.25 23.74 -15.25
CA ALA A 216 -17.00 23.63 -16.69
C ALA A 216 -17.99 22.65 -17.36
N ASP A 217 -18.23 21.49 -16.75
CA ASP A 217 -19.21 20.51 -17.25
C ASP A 217 -20.64 21.05 -17.28
N ASN A 218 -21.04 21.79 -16.24
CA ASN A 218 -22.36 22.40 -16.20
C ASN A 218 -22.51 23.49 -17.25
N THR A 219 -21.46 24.31 -17.45
CA THR A 219 -21.44 25.34 -18.48
C THR A 219 -21.54 24.73 -19.89
N LEU A 220 -20.74 23.66 -20.15
CA LEU A 220 -20.80 22.93 -21.43
C LEU A 220 -22.16 22.27 -21.68
N LYS A 221 -22.82 21.74 -20.63
CA LYS A 221 -24.18 21.21 -20.74
C LYS A 221 -25.19 22.33 -21.10
N GLY A 222 -25.06 23.50 -20.46
CA GLY A 222 -25.87 24.70 -20.78
C GLY A 222 -25.73 25.08 -22.23
N ILE A 223 -24.52 25.27 -22.72
CA ILE A 223 -24.23 25.62 -24.13
C ILE A 223 -24.77 24.55 -25.10
N LYS A 224 -24.68 23.28 -24.78
CA LYS A 224 -25.25 22.21 -25.62
C LYS A 224 -26.77 22.26 -25.68
N LEU A 225 -27.45 22.59 -24.59
CA LEU A 225 -28.89 22.74 -24.53
C LEU A 225 -29.35 23.97 -25.34
N GLU A 226 -28.69 25.11 -25.16
CA GLU A 226 -28.96 26.33 -25.92
C GLU A 226 -28.76 26.09 -27.44
N LYS A 227 -27.66 25.45 -27.82
CA LYS A 227 -27.39 25.07 -29.21
C LYS A 227 -28.47 24.16 -29.78
N LYS A 228 -29.00 23.24 -28.98
CA LYS A 228 -30.09 22.35 -29.41
C LYS A 228 -31.38 23.11 -29.55
N ALA A 229 -31.72 23.98 -28.63
CA ALA A 229 -32.91 24.84 -28.70
C ALA A 229 -32.86 25.76 -29.90
N TYR A 230 -31.73 26.43 -30.14
CA TYR A 230 -31.51 27.28 -31.30
C TYR A 230 -31.67 26.52 -32.63
N LYS A 231 -31.09 25.31 -32.71
CA LYS A 231 -31.26 24.48 -33.91
C LYS A 231 -32.72 24.08 -34.17
N GLU A 232 -33.46 23.79 -33.12
CA GLU A 232 -34.85 23.40 -33.24
C GLU A 232 -35.73 24.60 -33.65
N GLU A 233 -35.52 25.77 -33.04
CA GLU A 233 -36.16 27.02 -33.39
C GLU A 233 -35.86 27.39 -34.85
N HIS A 234 -34.60 27.31 -35.25
CA HIS A 234 -34.17 27.56 -36.61
C HIS A 234 -34.81 26.58 -37.62
N ARG A 235 -34.92 25.29 -37.23
CA ARG A 235 -35.60 24.28 -38.06
C ARG A 235 -37.08 24.62 -38.26
N LEU A 236 -37.79 24.95 -37.19
CA LEU A 236 -39.20 25.32 -37.24
C LEU A 236 -39.42 26.58 -38.06
N PHE A 237 -38.53 27.58 -37.89
CA PHE A 237 -38.56 28.78 -38.71
C PHE A 237 -38.37 28.45 -40.20
N PHE A 238 -37.36 27.63 -40.53
CA PHE A 238 -37.09 27.25 -41.93
C PHE A 238 -38.23 26.43 -42.55
N GLU A 239 -38.85 25.54 -41.77
CA GLU A 239 -39.99 24.74 -42.22
C GLU A 239 -41.23 25.60 -42.48
N ALA A 240 -41.40 26.73 -41.79
CA ALA A 240 -42.51 27.66 -41.96
C ALA A 240 -42.37 28.58 -43.18
N LEU A 241 -41.19 28.69 -43.80
CA LEU A 241 -40.95 29.49 -45.00
C LEU A 241 -41.54 28.84 -46.24
N SER A 242 -42.01 29.67 -47.20
CA SER A 242 -42.38 29.22 -48.55
C SER A 242 -41.17 28.73 -49.35
N GLU A 243 -41.34 27.94 -50.37
CA GLU A 243 -40.26 27.41 -51.20
C GLU A 243 -39.31 28.47 -51.76
N SER A 244 -39.89 29.65 -52.21
CA SER A 244 -39.10 30.78 -52.69
C SER A 244 -38.24 31.42 -51.59
N GLU A 245 -38.81 31.59 -50.41
CA GLU A 245 -38.10 32.16 -49.25
C GLU A 245 -36.99 31.20 -48.68
N LYS A 246 -37.21 29.89 -48.76
CA LYS A 246 -36.17 28.89 -48.40
C LYS A 246 -34.93 29.00 -49.28
N VAL A 247 -35.12 29.18 -50.57
CA VAL A 247 -34.03 29.37 -51.55
C VAL A 247 -33.26 30.67 -51.26
N GLU A 248 -33.98 31.77 -51.05
CA GLU A 248 -33.38 33.07 -50.73
C GLU A 248 -32.60 33.01 -49.41
N TYR A 249 -33.18 32.39 -48.35
CA TYR A 249 -32.54 32.21 -47.06
C TYR A 249 -31.28 31.34 -47.14
N ALA A 250 -31.34 30.21 -47.84
CA ALA A 250 -30.18 29.33 -48.02
C ALA A 250 -29.05 30.02 -48.78
N THR A 251 -29.37 30.83 -49.78
CA THR A 251 -28.40 31.62 -50.58
C THR A 251 -27.70 32.66 -49.71
N LYS A 252 -28.46 33.35 -48.83
CA LYS A 252 -27.93 34.35 -47.90
C LYS A 252 -27.01 33.71 -46.85
N MET A 253 -27.41 32.58 -46.28
CA MET A 253 -26.58 31.85 -45.30
C MET A 253 -25.29 31.29 -45.91
N ALA A 254 -25.32 30.88 -47.19
CA ALA A 254 -24.13 30.41 -47.89
C ALA A 254 -23.17 31.56 -48.26
N HIS A 255 -23.65 32.80 -48.30
CA HIS A 255 -22.80 33.95 -48.54
C HIS A 255 -22.13 34.49 -47.27
N ASP A 256 -22.76 34.26 -46.10
CA ASP A 256 -22.27 34.73 -44.77
C ASP A 256 -21.39 33.70 -44.05
N ALA A 257 -21.17 32.48 -44.58
CA ALA A 257 -20.35 31.41 -44.05
C ALA A 257 -18.96 31.40 -44.67
#